data_df10b2831638a6b62f7875bcf80bc03e
#
_entry.id   df10b2831638a6b62f7875bcf80bc03e
#
_cell.length_a   1.000
_cell.length_b   1.000
_cell.length_c   1.000
_cell.angle_alpha   90.00
_cell.angle_beta   90.00
_cell.angle_gamma   90.00
#
_symmetry.space_group_name_H-M   'P 1'
#
loop_
_entity.id
_entity.type
_entity.pdbx_description
1 polymer ?
#
loop_
_entity_poly.entity_id
_entity_poly.type
_entity_poly.pdbx_seq_one_letter_code
_entity_poly.pdbx_strand_id
1 'polypeptide(L)'
;MESKIVLENIEKSYGKEAPVIEGLNLEIGEGSFTVLLGPSGCGKSTLGRVVIHLSDSTGGNIYYKDRDITRVDKKQLRELRKDMQMIFQDPYSSVNPRMTVSQTIAEPLIIAGEMRRGDREKRVDQLMEIVGLAPRLRMSYPHELDGGRRQRVSIARALALNPRFIVCDEPVSALDVSIQAQVLNLMQDLQEQLGLTYMFITHDLSVVKYISNSILVMYLGQTVERCESQRLFENPVHPYTKALLSAVPVPDIHKKTERIILKGELTSPINPRPGCRFASRCIYAREECRQKEPVLEEVEPGHLAACHLLHAGHVTG
;
A
#
# COMPACT_ATOMS: atom_id res chain seq x y z
N MET A 1 5.42 -10.34 -16.49
CA MET A 1 5.18 -10.92 -15.15
C MET A 1 3.73 -11.34 -15.12
N GLU A 2 3.45 -12.55 -14.67
CA GLU A 2 2.06 -12.96 -14.46
C GLU A 2 1.46 -12.12 -13.33
N SER A 3 0.25 -11.60 -13.53
CA SER A 3 -0.43 -10.78 -12.52
C SER A 3 -0.93 -11.68 -11.41
N LYS A 4 -0.55 -11.39 -10.16
CA LYS A 4 -1.02 -12.17 -9.01
C LYS A 4 -2.37 -11.71 -8.49
N ILE A 5 -2.60 -10.38 -8.52
CA ILE A 5 -3.85 -9.76 -8.11
C ILE A 5 -4.28 -8.80 -9.21
N VAL A 6 -5.54 -8.89 -9.60
CA VAL A 6 -6.17 -7.97 -10.53
C VAL A 6 -7.42 -7.40 -9.89
N LEU A 7 -7.53 -6.10 -9.89
CA LEU A 7 -8.69 -5.34 -9.43
C LEU A 7 -9.35 -4.69 -10.65
N GLU A 8 -10.63 -4.96 -10.85
CA GLU A 8 -11.40 -4.41 -11.97
C GLU A 8 -12.57 -3.58 -11.45
N ASN A 9 -12.54 -2.29 -11.77
CA ASN A 9 -13.60 -1.34 -11.42
C ASN A 9 -14.01 -1.39 -9.95
N ILE A 10 -13.05 -1.50 -9.05
CA ILE A 10 -13.32 -1.61 -7.60
C ILE A 10 -14.00 -0.34 -7.09
N GLU A 11 -15.12 -0.57 -6.40
CA GLU A 11 -15.87 0.46 -5.70
C GLU A 11 -16.00 0.10 -4.21
N LYS A 12 -15.92 1.12 -3.36
CA LYS A 12 -16.20 0.98 -1.94
C LYS A 12 -16.92 2.19 -1.38
N SER A 13 -18.13 1.95 -0.88
CA SER A 13 -18.92 2.92 -0.11
C SER A 13 -19.16 2.41 1.31
N TYR A 14 -19.35 3.32 2.24
CA TYR A 14 -19.80 3.02 3.59
C TYR A 14 -21.23 3.55 3.77
N GLY A 15 -22.18 2.63 3.95
CA GLY A 15 -23.60 2.96 4.06
C GLY A 15 -24.16 3.55 2.74
N LYS A 16 -24.87 4.69 2.86
CA LYS A 16 -25.47 5.41 1.73
C LYS A 16 -24.63 6.60 1.25
N GLU A 17 -23.43 6.75 1.76
CA GLU A 17 -22.53 7.84 1.39
C GLU A 17 -21.88 7.59 0.02
N ALA A 18 -21.31 8.67 -0.54
CA ALA A 18 -20.54 8.59 -1.77
C ALA A 18 -19.35 7.61 -1.65
N PRO A 19 -18.93 6.97 -2.76
CA PRO A 19 -17.86 6.01 -2.73
C PRO A 19 -16.54 6.62 -2.26
N VAL A 20 -15.86 5.92 -1.36
CA VAL A 20 -14.49 6.26 -0.91
C VAL A 20 -13.47 5.80 -1.96
N ILE A 21 -13.80 4.74 -2.71
CA ILE A 21 -13.05 4.25 -3.87
C ILE A 21 -14.04 4.10 -5.01
N GLU A 22 -13.67 4.57 -6.21
CA GLU A 22 -14.56 4.58 -7.37
C GLU A 22 -13.80 4.16 -8.63
N GLY A 23 -14.29 3.07 -9.27
CA GLY A 23 -13.80 2.61 -10.56
C GLY A 23 -12.30 2.27 -10.61
N LEU A 24 -11.71 1.80 -9.49
CA LEU A 24 -10.27 1.61 -9.39
C LEU A 24 -9.85 0.30 -10.07
N ASN A 25 -8.90 0.42 -11.00
CA ASN A 25 -8.25 -0.69 -11.69
C ASN A 25 -6.78 -0.78 -11.29
N LEU A 26 -6.33 -1.99 -10.89
CA LEU A 26 -4.94 -2.22 -10.48
C LEU A 26 -4.54 -3.66 -10.78
N GLU A 27 -3.36 -3.83 -11.32
CA GLU A 27 -2.69 -5.12 -11.43
C GLU A 27 -1.43 -5.14 -10.58
N ILE A 28 -1.26 -6.20 -9.79
CA ILE A 28 -0.08 -6.40 -8.94
C ILE A 28 0.63 -7.66 -9.43
N GLY A 29 1.83 -7.48 -9.94
CA GLY A 29 2.68 -8.56 -10.42
C GLY A 29 3.20 -9.44 -9.29
N GLU A 30 3.40 -10.73 -9.56
CA GLU A 30 4.01 -11.65 -8.59
C GLU A 30 5.43 -11.21 -8.24
N GLY A 31 5.78 -11.30 -6.96
CA GLY A 31 7.09 -10.92 -6.45
C GLY A 31 7.40 -9.43 -6.55
N SER A 32 6.40 -8.55 -6.73
CA SER A 32 6.62 -7.11 -6.86
C SER A 32 6.26 -6.32 -5.61
N PHE A 33 6.88 -5.15 -5.46
CA PHE A 33 6.44 -4.08 -4.59
C PHE A 33 5.59 -3.09 -5.37
N THR A 34 4.28 -3.13 -5.18
CA THR A 34 3.36 -2.12 -5.69
C THR A 34 3.04 -1.12 -4.59
N VAL A 35 3.36 0.15 -4.82
CA VAL A 35 3.17 1.21 -3.82
C VAL A 35 1.90 2.01 -4.12
N LEU A 36 1.06 2.20 -3.11
CA LEU A 36 -0.06 3.14 -3.12
C LEU A 36 0.37 4.46 -2.48
N LEU A 37 0.43 5.49 -3.27
CA LEU A 37 0.84 6.83 -2.87
C LEU A 37 -0.36 7.79 -2.92
N GLY A 38 -0.47 8.69 -1.95
CA GLY A 38 -1.54 9.71 -1.95
C GLY A 38 -1.75 10.34 -0.59
N PRO A 39 -2.57 11.40 -0.48
CA PRO A 39 -2.82 12.10 0.77
C PRO A 39 -3.59 11.22 1.76
N SER A 40 -3.53 11.59 3.05
CA SER A 40 -4.36 10.93 4.07
C SER A 40 -5.84 11.03 3.73
N GLY A 41 -6.59 9.94 3.97
CA GLY A 41 -8.02 9.89 3.69
C GLY A 41 -8.40 9.66 2.21
N CYS A 42 -7.45 9.47 1.28
CA CYS A 42 -7.80 9.25 -0.13
C CYS A 42 -8.23 7.81 -0.48
N GLY A 43 -8.35 6.90 0.50
CA GLY A 43 -8.86 5.55 0.28
C GLY A 43 -7.80 4.42 0.25
N LYS A 44 -6.50 4.68 0.43
CA LYS A 44 -5.42 3.67 0.34
C LYS A 44 -5.60 2.51 1.31
N SER A 45 -5.75 2.79 2.61
CA SER A 45 -5.97 1.76 3.64
C SER A 45 -7.29 1.01 3.43
N THR A 46 -8.32 1.70 2.93
CA THR A 46 -9.59 1.07 2.53
C THR A 46 -9.37 0.08 1.40
N LEU A 47 -8.61 0.45 0.36
CA LEU A 47 -8.28 -0.44 -0.76
C LEU A 47 -7.50 -1.66 -0.28
N GLY A 48 -6.48 -1.47 0.56
CA GLY A 48 -5.72 -2.58 1.14
C GLY A 48 -6.60 -3.58 1.89
N ARG A 49 -7.56 -3.07 2.69
CA ARG A 49 -8.52 -3.93 3.42
C ARG A 49 -9.52 -4.63 2.50
N VAL A 50 -9.91 -4.00 1.41
CA VAL A 50 -10.81 -4.60 0.40
C VAL A 50 -10.11 -5.75 -0.31
N VAL A 51 -8.86 -5.57 -0.73
CA VAL A 51 -8.09 -6.60 -1.47
C VAL A 51 -7.93 -7.90 -0.68
N ILE A 52 -7.73 -7.82 0.63
CA ILE A 52 -7.55 -9.01 1.50
C ILE A 52 -8.83 -9.42 2.25
N HIS A 53 -9.99 -8.94 1.82
CA HIS A 53 -11.30 -9.26 2.42
C HIS A 53 -11.42 -8.99 3.94
N LEU A 54 -10.77 -7.93 4.43
CA LEU A 54 -11.10 -7.34 5.73
C LEU A 54 -12.30 -6.41 5.66
N SER A 55 -12.66 -5.97 4.45
CA SER A 55 -13.86 -5.20 4.14
C SER A 55 -14.34 -5.61 2.74
N ASP A 56 -15.63 -5.83 2.55
CA ASP A 56 -16.18 -6.19 1.25
C ASP A 56 -16.15 -4.99 0.30
N SER A 57 -15.90 -5.23 -1.00
CA SER A 57 -16.15 -4.24 -2.06
C SER A 57 -17.66 -4.01 -2.21
N THR A 58 -18.07 -2.81 -2.65
CA THR A 58 -19.47 -2.54 -3.00
C THR A 58 -19.73 -2.72 -4.50
N GLY A 59 -18.68 -2.71 -5.32
CA GLY A 59 -18.69 -2.96 -6.75
C GLY A 59 -17.35 -3.44 -7.27
N GLY A 60 -17.32 -3.88 -8.52
CA GLY A 60 -16.14 -4.40 -9.19
C GLY A 60 -15.76 -5.83 -8.80
N ASN A 61 -14.67 -6.31 -9.38
CA ASN A 61 -14.19 -7.68 -9.21
C ASN A 61 -12.74 -7.72 -8.73
N ILE A 62 -12.43 -8.74 -7.93
CA ILE A 62 -11.08 -9.02 -7.40
C ILE A 62 -10.67 -10.41 -7.86
N TYR A 63 -9.53 -10.51 -8.55
CA TYR A 63 -8.97 -11.79 -8.95
C TYR A 63 -7.64 -12.02 -8.24
N TYR A 64 -7.44 -13.26 -7.81
CA TYR A 64 -6.18 -13.74 -7.23
C TYR A 64 -5.76 -15.02 -7.93
N LYS A 65 -4.58 -15.03 -8.59
CA LYS A 65 -4.12 -16.15 -9.41
C LYS A 65 -5.19 -16.65 -10.40
N ASP A 66 -5.74 -15.73 -11.20
CA ASP A 66 -6.79 -15.94 -12.21
C ASP A 66 -8.12 -16.46 -11.66
N ARG A 67 -8.28 -16.44 -10.34
CA ARG A 67 -9.47 -16.92 -9.66
C ARG A 67 -10.24 -15.72 -9.13
N ASP A 68 -11.53 -15.62 -9.49
CA ASP A 68 -12.42 -14.63 -8.90
C ASP A 68 -12.62 -14.90 -7.40
N ILE A 69 -12.20 -13.91 -6.61
CA ILE A 69 -12.33 -13.92 -5.15
C ILE A 69 -13.25 -12.81 -4.65
N THR A 70 -13.98 -12.13 -5.52
CA THR A 70 -14.83 -10.99 -5.17
C THR A 70 -15.84 -11.33 -4.07
N ARG A 71 -16.41 -12.53 -4.17
CA ARG A 71 -17.35 -13.08 -3.17
C ARG A 71 -16.90 -14.47 -2.78
N VAL A 72 -16.44 -14.62 -1.56
CA VAL A 72 -15.94 -15.89 -1.04
C VAL A 72 -16.75 -16.36 0.15
N ASP A 73 -16.94 -17.67 0.25
CA ASP A 73 -17.54 -18.27 1.44
C ASP A 73 -16.53 -18.31 2.62
N LYS A 74 -17.01 -18.68 3.82
CA LYS A 74 -16.17 -18.73 5.03
C LYS A 74 -14.97 -19.68 4.90
N LYS A 75 -15.10 -20.78 4.13
CA LYS A 75 -14.03 -21.76 3.93
C LYS A 75 -12.97 -21.19 2.99
N GLN A 76 -13.39 -20.61 1.87
CA GLN A 76 -12.51 -19.95 0.91
C GLN A 76 -11.79 -18.75 1.57
N LEU A 77 -12.50 -17.97 2.37
CA LEU A 77 -11.89 -16.84 3.11
C LEU A 77 -10.81 -17.31 4.09
N ARG A 78 -11.01 -18.45 4.75
CA ARG A 78 -10.00 -19.03 5.65
C ARG A 78 -8.73 -19.43 4.91
N GLU A 79 -8.85 -19.99 3.70
CA GLU A 79 -7.70 -20.33 2.86
C GLU A 79 -7.00 -19.07 2.33
N LEU A 80 -7.76 -18.09 1.83
CA LEU A 80 -7.20 -16.80 1.39
C LEU A 80 -6.42 -16.10 2.49
N ARG A 81 -6.89 -16.15 3.73
CA ARG A 81 -6.20 -15.56 4.89
C ARG A 81 -4.87 -16.23 5.24
N LYS A 82 -4.58 -17.44 4.73
CA LYS A 82 -3.23 -18.03 4.83
C LYS A 82 -2.29 -17.40 3.81
N ASP A 83 -2.78 -17.20 2.58
CA ASP A 83 -2.01 -16.65 1.46
C ASP A 83 -1.84 -15.13 1.54
N MET A 84 -2.82 -14.42 2.12
CA MET A 84 -2.89 -12.95 2.19
C MET A 84 -2.85 -12.47 3.62
N GLN A 85 -1.90 -11.61 3.96
CA GLN A 85 -1.71 -11.07 5.31
C GLN A 85 -1.64 -9.55 5.30
N MET A 86 -1.75 -8.93 6.47
CA MET A 86 -1.63 -7.48 6.64
C MET A 86 -0.68 -7.13 7.77
N ILE A 87 0.18 -6.14 7.48
CA ILE A 87 0.97 -5.41 8.47
C ILE A 87 0.29 -4.06 8.67
N PHE A 88 -0.17 -3.79 9.88
CA PHE A 88 -0.93 -2.58 10.21
C PHE A 88 -0.02 -1.40 10.54
N GLN A 89 -0.55 -0.20 10.40
CA GLN A 89 0.12 1.09 10.60
C GLN A 89 0.72 1.25 12.00
N ASP A 90 -0.04 0.88 13.03
CA ASP A 90 0.40 0.99 14.41
C ASP A 90 0.73 -0.39 15.01
N PRO A 91 2.02 -0.69 15.20
CA PRO A 91 2.43 -1.97 15.79
C PRO A 91 1.97 -2.12 17.25
N TYR A 92 1.63 -1.03 17.97
CA TYR A 92 1.10 -1.10 19.33
C TYR A 92 -0.33 -1.62 19.36
N SER A 93 -1.21 -1.03 18.56
CA SER A 93 -2.61 -1.41 18.52
C SER A 93 -2.85 -2.74 17.81
N SER A 94 -1.89 -3.18 16.98
CA SER A 94 -2.00 -4.41 16.20
C SER A 94 -1.64 -5.68 16.97
N VAL A 95 -1.01 -5.57 18.15
CA VAL A 95 -0.61 -6.71 18.97
C VAL A 95 -1.32 -6.68 20.33
N ASN A 96 -1.65 -7.86 20.87
CA ASN A 96 -2.22 -7.95 22.19
C ASN A 96 -1.13 -7.68 23.26
N PRO A 97 -1.24 -6.62 24.09
CA PRO A 97 -0.20 -6.27 25.06
C PRO A 97 -0.03 -7.31 26.19
N ARG A 98 -0.95 -8.26 26.32
CA ARG A 98 -0.91 -9.35 27.31
C ARG A 98 -0.23 -10.61 26.80
N MET A 99 0.16 -10.63 25.53
CA MET A 99 0.85 -11.77 24.89
C MET A 99 2.33 -11.47 24.80
N THR A 100 3.16 -12.51 25.00
CA THR A 100 4.59 -12.41 24.75
C THR A 100 4.89 -12.39 23.26
N VAL A 101 6.13 -12.07 22.86
CA VAL A 101 6.61 -12.11 21.48
C VAL A 101 6.30 -13.46 20.85
N SER A 102 6.68 -14.56 21.51
CA SER A 102 6.43 -15.91 20.98
C SER A 102 4.95 -16.24 20.84
N GLN A 103 4.12 -15.81 21.79
CA GLN A 103 2.67 -16.00 21.71
C GLN A 103 2.06 -15.21 20.56
N THR A 104 2.48 -13.95 20.36
CA THR A 104 2.02 -13.10 19.27
C THR A 104 2.38 -13.69 17.89
N ILE A 105 3.59 -14.19 17.72
CA ILE A 105 4.03 -14.83 16.46
C ILE A 105 3.32 -16.16 16.25
N ALA A 106 3.04 -16.93 17.31
CA ALA A 106 2.37 -18.22 17.25
C ALA A 106 0.84 -18.11 17.02
N GLU A 107 0.22 -16.97 17.30
CA GLU A 107 -1.24 -16.81 17.26
C GLU A 107 -1.87 -17.22 15.92
N PRO A 108 -1.38 -16.80 14.74
CA PRO A 108 -1.92 -17.26 13.46
C PRO A 108 -1.81 -18.77 13.27
N LEU A 109 -0.71 -19.38 13.73
CA LEU A 109 -0.49 -20.83 13.65
C LEU A 109 -1.46 -21.60 14.54
N ILE A 110 -1.82 -21.04 15.70
CA ILE A 110 -2.80 -21.63 16.63
C ILE A 110 -4.20 -21.55 16.02
N ILE A 111 -4.56 -20.41 15.43
CA ILE A 111 -5.87 -20.20 14.80
C ILE A 111 -6.03 -21.10 13.56
N ALA A 112 -4.99 -21.28 12.76
CA ALA A 112 -5.01 -22.19 11.60
C ALA A 112 -5.20 -23.64 12.03
N GLY A 113 -4.62 -24.06 13.17
CA GLY A 113 -4.81 -25.39 13.77
C GLY A 113 -4.09 -26.52 13.04
N GLU A 114 -3.15 -26.21 12.15
CA GLU A 114 -2.50 -27.22 11.26
C GLU A 114 -1.19 -27.80 11.83
N MET A 115 -0.62 -27.15 12.85
CA MET A 115 0.67 -27.56 13.40
C MET A 115 0.55 -28.08 14.84
N ARG A 116 1.34 -29.11 15.17
CA ARG A 116 1.51 -29.58 16.55
C ARG A 116 2.31 -28.55 17.36
N ARG A 117 2.17 -28.57 18.68
CA ARG A 117 2.80 -27.61 19.58
C ARG A 117 4.30 -27.46 19.36
N GLY A 118 5.04 -28.60 19.30
CA GLY A 118 6.50 -28.57 19.09
C GLY A 118 6.92 -27.98 17.76
N ASP A 119 6.16 -28.22 16.68
CA ASP A 119 6.45 -27.66 15.36
C ASP A 119 6.17 -26.15 15.31
N ARG A 120 5.12 -25.70 16.01
CA ARG A 120 4.85 -24.26 16.17
C ARG A 120 5.97 -23.54 16.90
N GLU A 121 6.49 -24.13 17.97
CA GLU A 121 7.60 -23.55 18.73
C GLU A 121 8.86 -23.41 17.85
N LYS A 122 9.21 -24.43 17.08
CA LYS A 122 10.32 -24.36 16.10
C LYS A 122 10.06 -23.28 15.03
N ARG A 123 8.82 -23.20 14.53
CA ARG A 123 8.46 -22.19 13.52
C ARG A 123 8.59 -20.76 14.08
N VAL A 124 8.18 -20.54 15.32
CA VAL A 124 8.34 -19.24 16.01
C VAL A 124 9.83 -18.86 16.11
N ASP A 125 10.70 -19.81 16.50
CA ASP A 125 12.14 -19.56 16.60
C ASP A 125 12.76 -19.22 15.24
N GLN A 126 12.38 -19.95 14.18
CA GLN A 126 12.77 -19.62 12.81
C GLN A 126 12.32 -18.24 12.36
N LEU A 127 11.07 -17.87 12.67
CA LEU A 127 10.53 -16.55 12.30
C LEU A 127 11.24 -15.42 13.07
N MET A 128 11.56 -15.64 14.35
CA MET A 128 12.36 -14.68 15.12
C MET A 128 13.75 -14.48 14.52
N GLU A 129 14.39 -15.56 14.08
CA GLU A 129 15.69 -15.49 13.39
C GLU A 129 15.59 -14.73 12.07
N ILE A 130 14.62 -15.08 11.22
CA ILE A 130 14.37 -14.44 9.91
C ILE A 130 14.21 -12.93 10.05
N VAL A 131 13.47 -12.46 11.05
CA VAL A 131 13.27 -11.01 11.25
C VAL A 131 14.36 -10.36 12.14
N GLY A 132 15.40 -11.11 12.54
CA GLY A 132 16.52 -10.59 13.35
C GLY A 132 16.12 -10.22 14.79
N LEU A 133 15.20 -10.96 15.40
CA LEU A 133 14.84 -10.84 16.82
C LEU A 133 15.69 -11.79 17.67
N ALA A 134 16.41 -11.25 18.67
CA ALA A 134 17.23 -12.06 19.55
C ALA A 134 16.39 -13.08 20.35
N PRO A 135 16.84 -14.34 20.52
CA PRO A 135 16.09 -15.41 21.24
C PRO A 135 15.65 -15.03 22.65
N ARG A 136 16.45 -14.19 23.35
CA ARG A 136 16.13 -13.68 24.70
C ARG A 136 14.81 -12.88 24.76
N LEU A 137 14.35 -12.32 23.63
CA LEU A 137 13.11 -11.53 23.55
C LEU A 137 11.87 -12.40 23.46
N ARG A 138 12.01 -13.72 23.34
CA ARG A 138 10.90 -14.65 23.16
C ARG A 138 9.77 -14.49 24.20
N MET A 139 10.17 -14.25 25.44
CA MET A 139 9.25 -14.09 26.59
C MET A 139 8.95 -12.64 26.92
N SER A 140 9.53 -11.69 26.21
CA SER A 140 9.24 -10.26 26.40
C SER A 140 7.83 -9.89 25.93
N TYR A 141 7.27 -8.87 26.55
CA TYR A 141 6.00 -8.29 26.17
C TYR A 141 6.19 -7.11 25.21
N PRO A 142 5.19 -6.75 24.40
CA PRO A 142 5.28 -5.63 23.43
C PRO A 142 5.72 -4.30 24.05
N HIS A 143 5.32 -4.00 25.29
CA HIS A 143 5.69 -2.76 25.99
C HIS A 143 7.17 -2.70 26.41
N GLU A 144 7.88 -3.83 26.46
CA GLU A 144 9.31 -3.91 26.77
C GLU A 144 10.18 -3.72 25.52
N LEU A 145 9.57 -3.61 24.32
CA LEU A 145 10.27 -3.50 23.06
C LEU A 145 10.26 -2.05 22.55
N ASP A 146 11.29 -1.67 21.82
CA ASP A 146 11.30 -0.46 20.99
C ASP A 146 10.38 -0.59 19.75
N GLY A 147 10.17 0.51 19.04
CA GLY A 147 9.29 0.55 17.85
C GLY A 147 9.75 -0.42 16.75
N GLY A 148 11.05 -0.47 16.47
CA GLY A 148 11.61 -1.33 15.43
C GLY A 148 11.47 -2.83 15.75
N ARG A 149 11.71 -3.22 17.01
CA ARG A 149 11.49 -4.61 17.44
C ARG A 149 10.04 -5.01 17.39
N ARG A 150 9.10 -4.13 17.78
CA ARG A 150 7.65 -4.39 17.64
C ARG A 150 7.25 -4.56 16.18
N GLN A 151 7.79 -3.75 15.30
CA GLN A 151 7.52 -3.88 13.87
C GLN A 151 8.02 -5.23 13.34
N ARG A 152 9.22 -5.67 13.77
CA ARG A 152 9.74 -7.00 13.44
C ARG A 152 8.86 -8.14 13.97
N VAL A 153 8.25 -7.99 15.15
CA VAL A 153 7.25 -8.94 15.68
C VAL A 153 6.00 -8.97 14.79
N SER A 154 5.51 -7.81 14.35
CA SER A 154 4.36 -7.71 13.44
C SER A 154 4.65 -8.35 12.08
N ILE A 155 5.86 -8.17 11.55
CA ILE A 155 6.31 -8.83 10.31
C ILE A 155 6.39 -10.34 10.52
N ALA A 156 7.02 -10.81 11.61
CA ALA A 156 7.12 -12.25 11.92
C ALA A 156 5.73 -12.90 12.06
N ARG A 157 4.78 -12.22 12.70
CA ARG A 157 3.39 -12.68 12.80
C ARG A 157 2.73 -12.80 11.42
N ALA A 158 2.91 -11.81 10.54
CA ALA A 158 2.37 -11.86 9.19
C ALA A 158 2.97 -13.02 8.37
N LEU A 159 4.26 -13.34 8.58
CA LEU A 159 4.96 -14.43 7.89
C LEU A 159 4.62 -15.83 8.44
N ALA A 160 3.90 -15.95 9.56
CA ALA A 160 3.68 -17.20 10.27
C ALA A 160 3.10 -18.31 9.39
N LEU A 161 2.13 -17.96 8.54
CA LEU A 161 1.41 -18.89 7.65
C LEU A 161 2.03 -19.02 6.25
N ASN A 162 3.26 -18.54 6.02
CA ASN A 162 3.92 -18.51 4.71
C ASN A 162 3.07 -17.82 3.63
N PRO A 163 2.62 -16.57 3.83
CA PRO A 163 1.80 -15.88 2.87
C PRO A 163 2.55 -15.66 1.55
N ARG A 164 1.79 -15.41 0.50
CA ARG A 164 2.33 -15.02 -0.81
C ARG A 164 2.14 -13.54 -1.09
N PHE A 165 1.17 -12.93 -0.42
CA PHE A 165 0.82 -11.52 -0.57
C PHE A 165 0.65 -10.83 0.78
N ILE A 166 1.27 -9.66 0.93
CA ILE A 166 1.19 -8.88 2.15
C ILE A 166 0.80 -7.42 1.82
N VAL A 167 -0.28 -6.96 2.43
CA VAL A 167 -0.63 -5.53 2.46
C VAL A 167 0.08 -4.88 3.65
N CYS A 168 0.84 -3.83 3.39
CA CYS A 168 1.54 -3.05 4.41
C CYS A 168 0.92 -1.66 4.48
N ASP A 169 0.17 -1.38 5.55
CA ASP A 169 -0.49 -0.10 5.77
C ASP A 169 0.42 0.79 6.62
N GLU A 170 1.17 1.70 5.97
CA GLU A 170 2.14 2.62 6.59
C GLU A 170 3.10 1.97 7.61
N PRO A 171 3.76 0.85 7.27
CA PRO A 171 4.43 -0.02 8.25
C PRO A 171 5.66 0.62 8.91
N VAL A 172 6.13 1.77 8.45
CA VAL A 172 7.32 2.46 8.97
C VAL A 172 7.06 3.90 9.41
N SER A 173 5.84 4.41 9.29
CA SER A 173 5.51 5.82 9.53
C SER A 173 5.77 6.30 10.96
N ALA A 174 5.72 5.40 11.95
CA ALA A 174 5.92 5.68 13.37
C ALA A 174 7.36 5.40 13.86
N LEU A 175 8.30 5.13 12.95
CA LEU A 175 9.68 4.74 13.29
C LEU A 175 10.67 5.85 12.96
N ASP A 176 11.80 5.89 13.68
CA ASP A 176 12.94 6.76 13.35
C ASP A 176 13.54 6.39 11.99
N VAL A 177 14.11 7.36 11.27
CA VAL A 177 14.66 7.19 9.91
C VAL A 177 15.63 6.02 9.79
N SER A 178 16.55 5.84 10.77
CA SER A 178 17.51 4.73 10.78
C SER A 178 16.83 3.37 10.95
N ILE A 179 15.81 3.30 11.78
CA ILE A 179 15.02 2.09 12.01
C ILE A 179 14.11 1.79 10.82
N GLN A 180 13.53 2.83 10.19
CA GLN A 180 12.79 2.68 8.93
C GLN A 180 13.63 1.98 7.87
N ALA A 181 14.87 2.45 7.63
CA ALA A 181 15.77 1.85 6.65
C ALA A 181 16.04 0.36 6.94
N GLN A 182 16.26 0.00 8.22
CA GLN A 182 16.46 -1.41 8.60
C GLN A 182 15.23 -2.29 8.34
N VAL A 183 14.02 -1.77 8.60
CA VAL A 183 12.78 -2.51 8.35
C VAL A 183 12.52 -2.65 6.85
N LEU A 184 12.79 -1.60 6.06
CA LEU A 184 12.63 -1.64 4.61
C LEU A 184 13.61 -2.64 3.95
N ASN A 185 14.89 -2.65 4.38
CA ASN A 185 15.86 -3.64 3.94
C ASN A 185 15.38 -5.05 4.26
N LEU A 186 14.94 -5.29 5.50
CA LEU A 186 14.37 -6.58 5.89
C LEU A 186 13.20 -6.99 4.97
N MET A 187 12.32 -6.06 4.61
CA MET A 187 11.19 -6.38 3.72
C MET A 187 11.63 -6.70 2.30
N GLN A 188 12.68 -6.05 1.78
CA GLN A 188 13.28 -6.37 0.49
C GLN A 188 13.96 -7.74 0.52
N ASP A 189 14.77 -8.03 1.56
CA ASP A 189 15.40 -9.34 1.74
C ASP A 189 14.34 -10.46 1.76
N LEU A 190 13.21 -10.24 2.46
CA LEU A 190 12.10 -11.18 2.53
C LEU A 190 11.38 -11.34 1.16
N GLN A 191 11.27 -10.27 0.38
CA GLN A 191 10.74 -10.34 -0.98
C GLN A 191 11.61 -11.25 -1.86
N GLU A 192 12.91 -11.01 -1.85
CA GLU A 192 13.87 -11.78 -2.66
C GLU A 192 13.96 -13.25 -2.23
N GLN A 193 14.06 -13.50 -0.92
CA GLN A 193 14.26 -14.86 -0.39
C GLN A 193 12.99 -15.72 -0.43
N LEU A 194 11.82 -15.11 -0.21
CA LEU A 194 10.55 -15.84 -0.09
C LEU A 194 9.60 -15.62 -1.28
N GLY A 195 9.97 -14.80 -2.26
CA GLY A 195 9.13 -14.48 -3.41
C GLY A 195 7.84 -13.76 -3.03
N LEU A 196 7.89 -12.92 -1.98
CA LEU A 196 6.71 -12.21 -1.48
C LEU A 196 6.27 -11.11 -2.45
N THR A 197 4.96 -10.93 -2.57
CA THR A 197 4.35 -9.80 -3.27
C THR A 197 3.84 -8.82 -2.23
N TYR A 198 4.14 -7.54 -2.41
CA TYR A 198 3.71 -6.49 -1.48
C TYR A 198 2.81 -5.45 -2.14
N MET A 199 1.75 -5.08 -1.43
CA MET A 199 1.01 -3.84 -1.62
C MET A 199 1.36 -2.89 -0.47
N PHE A 200 2.15 -1.87 -0.76
CA PHE A 200 2.73 -0.99 0.26
C PHE A 200 2.05 0.38 0.24
N ILE A 201 1.39 0.74 1.31
CA ILE A 201 0.70 2.01 1.48
C ILE A 201 1.61 2.97 2.22
N THR A 202 1.89 4.12 1.65
CA THR A 202 2.67 5.18 2.29
C THR A 202 2.34 6.55 1.75
N HIS A 203 2.75 7.58 2.47
CA HIS A 203 2.76 8.96 2.02
C HIS A 203 4.20 9.52 1.90
N ASP A 204 5.21 8.73 2.28
CA ASP A 204 6.62 9.13 2.22
C ASP A 204 7.26 8.72 0.89
N LEU A 205 7.55 9.72 0.06
CA LEU A 205 8.18 9.55 -1.26
C LEU A 205 9.62 9.03 -1.19
N SER A 206 10.34 9.27 -0.11
CA SER A 206 11.71 8.75 0.08
C SER A 206 11.68 7.23 0.19
N VAL A 207 10.71 6.70 0.95
CA VAL A 207 10.45 5.26 1.07
C VAL A 207 10.05 4.68 -0.28
N VAL A 208 9.13 5.34 -0.99
CA VAL A 208 8.64 4.90 -2.30
C VAL A 208 9.77 4.68 -3.28
N LYS A 209 10.65 5.67 -3.43
CA LYS A 209 11.79 5.60 -4.37
C LYS A 209 12.71 4.42 -4.09
N TYR A 210 12.81 4.02 -2.83
CA TYR A 210 13.75 3.00 -2.40
C TYR A 210 13.27 1.57 -2.66
N ILE A 211 11.96 1.29 -2.46
CA ILE A 211 11.44 -0.07 -2.46
C ILE A 211 10.53 -0.43 -3.64
N SER A 212 9.99 0.56 -4.37
CA SER A 212 8.89 0.29 -5.31
C SER A 212 9.35 -0.21 -6.67
N ASN A 213 8.64 -1.22 -7.21
CA ASN A 213 8.69 -1.59 -8.62
C ASN A 213 7.67 -0.78 -9.42
N SER A 214 6.43 -0.67 -8.91
CA SER A 214 5.35 0.10 -9.52
C SER A 214 4.66 1.00 -8.51
N ILE A 215 4.14 2.14 -8.97
CA ILE A 215 3.49 3.13 -8.13
C ILE A 215 2.12 3.44 -8.70
N LEU A 216 1.11 3.42 -7.84
CA LEU A 216 -0.23 3.92 -8.09
C LEU A 216 -0.43 5.18 -7.24
N VAL A 217 -0.62 6.32 -7.88
CA VAL A 217 -0.91 7.59 -7.21
C VAL A 217 -2.41 7.76 -7.11
N MET A 218 -2.91 7.90 -5.89
CA MET A 218 -4.34 8.07 -5.60
C MET A 218 -4.65 9.50 -5.14
N TYR A 219 -5.79 10.00 -5.55
CA TYR A 219 -6.34 11.27 -5.06
C TYR A 219 -7.86 11.16 -4.92
N LEU A 220 -8.38 11.38 -3.71
CA LEU A 220 -9.82 11.33 -3.38
C LEU A 220 -10.55 10.10 -3.96
N GLY A 221 -10.01 8.89 -3.73
CA GLY A 221 -10.63 7.62 -4.11
C GLY A 221 -10.38 7.17 -5.55
N GLN A 222 -9.66 7.93 -6.35
CA GLN A 222 -9.37 7.60 -7.75
C GLN A 222 -7.87 7.47 -8.00
N THR A 223 -7.52 6.68 -9.02
CA THR A 223 -6.18 6.64 -9.59
C THR A 223 -5.96 7.85 -10.48
N VAL A 224 -4.94 8.64 -10.19
CA VAL A 224 -4.58 9.80 -11.03
C VAL A 224 -3.37 9.53 -11.91
N GLU A 225 -2.46 8.66 -11.48
CA GLU A 225 -1.31 8.23 -12.28
C GLU A 225 -0.83 6.86 -11.83
N ARG A 226 -0.38 6.02 -12.77
CA ARG A 226 0.20 4.70 -12.50
C ARG A 226 1.31 4.40 -13.49
N CYS A 227 2.47 4.04 -13.01
CA CYS A 227 3.57 3.55 -13.84
C CYS A 227 4.64 2.82 -13.02
N GLU A 228 5.70 2.38 -13.70
CA GLU A 228 6.92 1.90 -13.06
C GLU A 228 7.57 3.01 -12.22
N SER A 229 8.19 2.62 -11.09
CA SER A 229 8.77 3.54 -10.12
C SER A 229 9.75 4.52 -10.74
N GLN A 230 10.75 4.03 -11.45
CA GLN A 230 11.77 4.87 -12.07
C GLN A 230 11.14 5.94 -12.96
N ARG A 231 10.17 5.54 -13.79
CA ARG A 231 9.49 6.43 -14.71
C ARG A 231 8.70 7.53 -14.01
N LEU A 232 8.04 7.22 -12.87
CA LEU A 232 7.32 8.24 -12.09
C LEU A 232 8.24 9.34 -11.59
N PHE A 233 9.45 8.99 -11.15
CA PHE A 233 10.42 9.96 -10.64
C PHE A 233 11.12 10.75 -11.74
N GLU A 234 11.30 10.17 -12.93
CA GLU A 234 11.95 10.82 -14.07
C GLU A 234 10.99 11.70 -14.89
N ASN A 235 9.78 11.19 -15.16
CA ASN A 235 8.81 11.84 -16.04
C ASN A 235 7.37 11.76 -15.46
N PRO A 236 7.09 12.43 -14.32
CA PRO A 236 5.72 12.50 -13.80
C PRO A 236 4.83 13.28 -14.76
N VAL A 237 3.62 12.79 -15.02
CA VAL A 237 2.71 13.38 -16.00
C VAL A 237 1.61 14.19 -15.33
N HIS A 238 0.95 13.61 -14.31
CA HIS A 238 -0.17 14.27 -13.64
C HIS A 238 0.29 15.46 -12.77
N PRO A 239 -0.37 16.64 -12.82
CA PRO A 239 0.03 17.81 -12.04
C PRO A 239 0.12 17.57 -10.52
N TYR A 240 -0.71 16.69 -9.98
CA TYR A 240 -0.63 16.31 -8.57
C TYR A 240 0.68 15.55 -8.26
N THR A 241 1.07 14.60 -9.11
CA THR A 241 2.33 13.85 -8.96
C THR A 241 3.53 14.77 -9.05
N LYS A 242 3.54 15.70 -10.04
CA LYS A 242 4.57 16.74 -10.17
C LYS A 242 4.70 17.57 -8.89
N ALA A 243 3.58 17.99 -8.31
CA ALA A 243 3.57 18.76 -7.06
C ALA A 243 4.09 17.94 -5.87
N LEU A 244 3.70 16.66 -5.77
CA LEU A 244 4.21 15.76 -4.74
C LEU A 244 5.74 15.60 -4.84
N LEU A 245 6.25 15.32 -6.03
CA LEU A 245 7.68 15.11 -6.27
C LEU A 245 8.49 16.39 -6.07
N SER A 246 7.93 17.56 -6.41
CA SER A 246 8.59 18.87 -6.18
C SER A 246 8.77 19.19 -4.68
N ALA A 247 8.02 18.53 -3.79
CA ALA A 247 8.12 18.71 -2.36
C ALA A 247 9.19 17.85 -1.69
N VAL A 248 9.75 16.86 -2.42
CA VAL A 248 10.82 15.98 -1.90
C VAL A 248 12.13 16.77 -1.84
N PRO A 249 12.79 16.85 -0.66
CA PRO A 249 14.11 17.46 -0.58
C PRO A 249 15.13 16.67 -1.40
N VAL A 250 15.79 17.34 -2.33
CA VAL A 250 16.92 16.75 -3.06
C VAL A 250 18.19 17.10 -2.29
N PRO A 251 19.04 16.13 -1.92
CA PRO A 251 20.29 16.38 -1.20
C PRO A 251 21.39 16.91 -2.14
N ASP A 252 21.05 17.90 -2.97
CA ASP A 252 21.96 18.57 -3.90
C ASP A 252 21.82 20.09 -3.70
N ILE A 253 22.85 20.70 -3.12
CA ILE A 253 22.91 22.15 -2.84
C ILE A 253 22.91 23.02 -4.10
N HIS A 254 23.22 22.44 -5.26
CA HIS A 254 23.25 23.14 -6.54
C HIS A 254 21.94 23.03 -7.31
N LYS A 255 21.06 22.10 -6.97
CA LYS A 255 19.78 21.87 -7.62
C LYS A 255 18.66 22.65 -6.93
N LYS A 256 18.35 23.87 -7.41
CA LYS A 256 17.15 24.62 -6.99
C LYS A 256 15.92 23.92 -7.56
N THR A 257 15.26 23.10 -6.77
CA THR A 257 13.93 22.56 -7.11
C THR A 257 12.88 23.65 -6.86
N GLU A 258 12.22 24.13 -7.90
CA GLU A 258 11.07 25.02 -7.76
C GLU A 258 9.90 24.19 -7.18
N ARG A 259 9.57 24.47 -5.93
CA ARG A 259 8.48 23.78 -5.24
C ARG A 259 7.13 24.27 -5.80
N ILE A 260 6.31 23.34 -6.29
CA ILE A 260 4.95 23.61 -6.75
C ILE A 260 4.04 23.70 -5.51
N ILE A 261 3.58 24.92 -5.19
CA ILE A 261 2.69 25.17 -4.05
C ILE A 261 1.25 24.93 -4.49
N LEU A 262 0.62 23.90 -3.91
CA LEU A 262 -0.78 23.60 -4.16
C LEU A 262 -1.68 24.63 -3.45
N LYS A 263 -2.68 25.16 -4.15
CA LYS A 263 -3.66 26.09 -3.60
C LYS A 263 -4.79 25.36 -2.87
N GLY A 264 -5.37 25.98 -1.87
CA GLY A 264 -6.56 25.49 -1.17
C GLY A 264 -6.31 24.31 -0.25
N GLU A 265 -7.35 23.92 0.50
CA GLU A 265 -7.34 22.78 1.41
C GLU A 265 -7.68 21.47 0.70
N LEU A 266 -7.36 20.33 1.33
CA LEU A 266 -7.84 19.03 0.90
C LEU A 266 -9.36 19.01 1.03
N THR A 267 -10.04 18.84 -0.10
CA THR A 267 -11.50 18.63 -0.10
C THR A 267 -11.83 17.26 0.45
N SER A 268 -12.99 17.13 1.08
CA SER A 268 -13.49 15.84 1.56
C SER A 268 -13.68 14.87 0.39
N PRO A 269 -13.34 13.58 0.52
CA PRO A 269 -13.70 12.56 -0.46
C PRO A 269 -15.22 12.29 -0.49
N ILE A 270 -15.97 12.77 0.52
CA ILE A 270 -17.41 12.60 0.61
C ILE A 270 -18.08 13.65 -0.27
N ASN A 271 -18.90 13.19 -1.21
CA ASN A 271 -19.59 14.02 -2.21
C ASN A 271 -18.64 14.95 -2.98
N PRO A 272 -17.66 14.42 -3.72
CA PRO A 272 -16.75 15.22 -4.51
C PRO A 272 -17.53 16.03 -5.56
N ARG A 273 -16.98 17.20 -5.91
CA ARG A 273 -17.56 18.03 -6.97
C ARG A 273 -17.45 17.29 -8.32
N PRO A 274 -18.36 17.53 -9.28
CA PRO A 274 -18.23 17.02 -10.64
C PRO A 274 -16.88 17.40 -11.27
N GLY A 275 -16.40 16.59 -12.19
CA GLY A 275 -15.16 16.80 -12.90
C GLY A 275 -13.93 16.23 -12.20
N CYS A 276 -12.76 16.68 -12.63
CA CYS A 276 -11.48 16.24 -12.08
C CYS A 276 -11.39 16.57 -10.58
N ARG A 277 -11.17 15.57 -9.73
CA ARG A 277 -11.09 15.73 -8.26
C ARG A 277 -9.96 16.64 -7.81
N PHE A 278 -8.92 16.76 -8.63
CA PHE A 278 -7.79 17.65 -8.37
C PHE A 278 -7.99 19.08 -8.91
N ALA A 279 -9.05 19.36 -9.69
CA ALA A 279 -9.25 20.65 -10.38
C ALA A 279 -9.20 21.87 -9.46
N SER A 280 -9.72 21.77 -8.24
CA SER A 280 -9.74 22.89 -7.27
C SER A 280 -8.34 23.31 -6.79
N ARG A 281 -7.34 22.42 -6.88
CA ARG A 281 -5.96 22.65 -6.43
C ARG A 281 -4.95 22.68 -7.58
N CYS A 282 -5.39 22.33 -8.78
CA CYS A 282 -4.54 22.26 -9.97
C CYS A 282 -4.29 23.68 -10.51
N ILE A 283 -3.01 24.05 -10.65
CA ILE A 283 -2.61 25.34 -11.22
C ILE A 283 -2.89 25.44 -12.72
N TYR A 284 -3.08 24.29 -13.38
CA TYR A 284 -3.38 24.17 -14.82
C TYR A 284 -4.87 23.89 -15.08
N ALA A 285 -5.74 23.98 -14.07
CA ALA A 285 -7.15 23.63 -14.23
C ALA A 285 -7.84 24.51 -15.28
N ARG A 286 -8.57 23.86 -16.19
CA ARG A 286 -9.40 24.46 -17.24
C ARG A 286 -10.87 24.26 -16.91
N GLU A 287 -11.76 24.89 -17.68
CA GLU A 287 -13.21 24.72 -17.52
C GLU A 287 -13.65 23.26 -17.68
N GLU A 288 -13.10 22.57 -18.65
CA GLU A 288 -13.35 21.13 -18.86
C GLU A 288 -13.04 20.28 -17.62
N CYS A 289 -11.94 20.60 -16.90
CA CYS A 289 -11.58 19.90 -15.67
C CYS A 289 -12.63 20.03 -14.55
N ARG A 290 -13.48 21.05 -14.61
CA ARG A 290 -14.54 21.29 -13.62
C ARG A 290 -15.85 20.62 -13.97
N GLN A 291 -16.04 20.27 -15.26
CA GLN A 291 -17.29 19.74 -15.79
C GLN A 291 -17.22 18.25 -16.02
N LYS A 292 -16.09 17.74 -16.49
CA LYS A 292 -15.91 16.35 -16.90
C LYS A 292 -14.77 15.68 -16.11
N GLU A 293 -14.99 14.45 -15.70
CA GLU A 293 -13.99 13.60 -15.07
C GLU A 293 -13.00 13.09 -16.13
N PRO A 294 -11.67 13.20 -15.90
CA PRO A 294 -10.68 12.63 -16.81
C PRO A 294 -10.67 11.11 -16.71
N VAL A 295 -10.54 10.45 -17.85
CA VAL A 295 -10.38 9.00 -17.93
C VAL A 295 -8.90 8.65 -17.69
N LEU A 296 -8.64 7.51 -17.04
CA LEU A 296 -7.29 6.98 -16.89
C LEU A 296 -6.88 6.36 -18.24
N GLU A 297 -5.93 6.99 -18.93
CA GLU A 297 -5.48 6.60 -20.25
C GLU A 297 -3.98 6.32 -20.27
N GLU A 298 -3.56 5.44 -21.16
CA GLU A 298 -2.15 5.13 -21.35
C GLU A 298 -1.49 6.26 -22.16
N VAL A 299 -0.54 6.96 -21.55
CA VAL A 299 0.22 8.06 -22.18
C VAL A 299 1.48 7.58 -22.86
N GLU A 300 2.07 6.52 -22.34
CA GLU A 300 3.19 5.78 -22.88
C GLU A 300 3.06 4.32 -22.43
N PRO A 301 3.68 3.34 -23.09
CA PRO A 301 3.57 1.94 -22.72
C PRO A 301 3.82 1.71 -21.22
N GLY A 302 2.81 1.23 -20.49
CA GLY A 302 2.84 1.01 -19.05
C GLY A 302 2.74 2.26 -18.16
N HIS A 303 2.53 3.44 -18.72
CA HIS A 303 2.33 4.69 -17.98
C HIS A 303 0.93 5.25 -18.22
N LEU A 304 0.09 5.19 -17.22
CA LEU A 304 -1.30 5.66 -17.28
C LEU A 304 -1.47 6.93 -16.46
N ALA A 305 -2.26 7.88 -16.96
CA ALA A 305 -2.61 9.09 -16.21
C ALA A 305 -4.03 9.56 -16.53
N ALA A 306 -4.70 10.16 -15.53
CA ALA A 306 -6.06 10.70 -15.64
C ALA A 306 -6.00 12.23 -15.65
N CYS A 307 -5.75 12.84 -16.83
CA CYS A 307 -5.61 14.29 -16.94
C CYS A 307 -6.01 14.81 -18.33
N HIS A 308 -6.91 15.80 -18.40
CA HIS A 308 -7.32 16.43 -19.66
C HIS A 308 -6.19 17.17 -20.39
N LEU A 309 -5.09 17.51 -19.69
CA LEU A 309 -3.95 18.18 -20.33
C LEU A 309 -3.17 17.26 -21.28
N LEU A 310 -3.35 15.93 -21.18
CA LEU A 310 -2.70 14.95 -22.05
C LEU A 310 -3.06 15.15 -23.51
N HIS A 311 -4.32 15.50 -23.79
CA HIS A 311 -4.82 15.72 -25.15
C HIS A 311 -4.49 17.10 -25.73
N ALA A 312 -3.96 18.01 -24.92
CA ALA A 312 -3.71 19.39 -25.32
C ALA A 312 -2.27 19.67 -25.81
N GLY A 313 -1.43 18.65 -25.98
CA GLY A 313 -0.06 18.81 -26.50
C GLY A 313 0.89 19.61 -25.60
N HIS A 314 0.58 19.81 -24.33
CA HIS A 314 1.28 20.74 -23.44
C HIS A 314 1.79 20.11 -22.13
N VAL A 315 2.32 18.91 -22.15
CA VAL A 315 2.94 18.30 -20.96
C VAL A 315 4.46 18.07 -21.13
N THR A 316 5.07 18.72 -22.13
CA THR A 316 6.54 18.76 -22.26
C THR A 316 7.04 20.13 -21.82
N GLY A 317 7.58 20.21 -20.63
CA GLY A 317 8.25 21.37 -20.08
C GLY A 317 8.67 21.13 -18.63
#